data_a14d95483f466941d2eca21de036c44b
#
_entry.id   a14d95483f466941d2eca21de036c44b
#
_cell.length_a   1.000
_cell.length_b   1.000
_cell.length_c   1.000
_cell.angle_alpha   90.00
_cell.angle_beta   90.00
_cell.angle_gamma   90.00
#
_symmetry.space_group_name_H-M   'P 1'
#
loop_
_entity.id
_entity.type
_entity.pdbx_description
1 polymer ?
#
loop_
_entity_poly.entity_id
_entity_poly.type
_entity_poly.pdbx_seq_one_letter_code
_entity_poly.pdbx_strand_id
1 'polypeptide(L)'
;MSEAALSPLTSALSLLGVYDLERDVGTVYVISNKDLVDGQDDPRWQFKSNSEVVVLEEFWLGTQSYDVFVGFGTRRFDVPFLMHRSIASSVRPSMRLMKQKVLSRQELPYHVDLLDEYSFYGQMSRSLSLIALAKLYQLSEIDNMLTYDVVAEAAEEEDLESLYKHMIAKLTVTAKLYGIWKTNLAPPQFMN
;
A
#
# COMPACT_ATOMS: atom_id res chain seq x y z
N MET A 1 -16.87 21.35 10.67
CA MET A 1 -17.25 20.11 9.97
C MET A 1 -16.30 19.03 10.48
N SER A 2 -16.81 17.98 11.12
CA SER A 2 -15.98 16.91 11.65
C SER A 2 -15.26 16.23 10.50
N GLU A 3 -13.91 16.17 10.54
CA GLU A 3 -13.16 15.23 9.74
C GLU A 3 -13.84 13.86 9.86
N ALA A 4 -14.43 13.38 8.80
CA ALA A 4 -14.87 12.00 8.73
C ALA A 4 -13.60 11.16 8.78
N ALA A 5 -13.24 10.71 9.97
CA ALA A 5 -12.07 9.86 10.14
C ALA A 5 -12.26 8.65 9.21
N LEU A 6 -11.28 8.39 8.33
CA LEU A 6 -11.24 7.18 7.53
C LEU A 6 -11.48 5.98 8.43
N SER A 7 -12.55 5.28 8.13
CA SER A 7 -12.90 4.06 8.85
C SER A 7 -12.87 2.88 7.89
N PRO A 8 -12.18 1.80 8.24
CA PRO A 8 -12.20 0.56 7.46
C PRO A 8 -13.61 0.01 7.23
N LEU A 9 -14.59 0.45 8.03
CA LEU A 9 -15.96 -0.05 7.97
C LEU A 9 -16.89 0.79 7.10
N THR A 10 -16.58 2.07 6.87
CA THR A 10 -17.48 3.02 6.20
C THR A 10 -16.95 3.54 4.87
N SER A 11 -15.65 3.38 4.60
CA SER A 11 -15.04 3.81 3.34
C SER A 11 -15.23 2.77 2.23
N ALA A 12 -15.26 3.22 0.97
CA ALA A 12 -15.20 2.37 -0.21
C ALA A 12 -13.76 2.28 -0.75
N LEU A 13 -13.42 1.19 -1.43
CA LEU A 13 -12.14 1.08 -2.12
C LEU A 13 -12.19 1.97 -3.38
N SER A 14 -11.25 2.91 -3.49
CA SER A 14 -11.13 3.78 -4.66
C SER A 14 -9.84 3.48 -5.43
N LEU A 15 -8.77 3.14 -4.72
CA LEU A 15 -7.42 3.00 -5.26
C LEU A 15 -6.67 1.89 -4.51
N LEU A 16 -6.05 0.98 -5.24
CA LEU A 16 -5.19 -0.07 -4.70
C LEU A 16 -3.93 -0.19 -5.56
N GLY A 17 -2.76 -0.21 -4.92
CA GLY A 17 -1.49 -0.39 -5.60
C GLY A 17 -0.70 -1.55 -5.02
N VAL A 18 -0.06 -2.32 -5.89
CA VAL A 18 0.89 -3.38 -5.56
C VAL A 18 2.16 -3.24 -6.39
N TYR A 19 3.30 -3.57 -5.80
CA TYR A 19 4.60 -3.51 -6.46
C TYR A 19 5.43 -4.73 -6.09
N ASP A 20 5.77 -5.53 -7.09
CA ASP A 20 6.66 -6.69 -6.97
C ASP A 20 8.11 -6.20 -7.06
N LEU A 21 8.81 -6.24 -5.94
CA LEU A 21 10.18 -5.74 -5.83
C LEU A 21 11.21 -6.64 -6.52
N GLU A 22 10.91 -7.92 -6.68
CA GLU A 22 11.85 -8.86 -7.33
C GLU A 22 11.79 -8.75 -8.85
N ARG A 23 10.56 -8.54 -9.39
CA ARG A 23 10.35 -8.41 -10.83
C ARG A 23 10.43 -6.97 -11.32
N ASP A 24 10.45 -6.00 -10.41
CA ASP A 24 10.41 -4.56 -10.70
C ASP A 24 9.17 -4.18 -11.54
N VAL A 25 8.00 -4.70 -11.18
CA VAL A 25 6.73 -4.40 -11.86
C VAL A 25 5.63 -4.10 -10.84
N GLY A 26 4.74 -3.19 -11.19
CA GLY A 26 3.62 -2.80 -10.34
C GLY A 26 2.29 -2.74 -11.07
N THR A 27 1.22 -2.84 -10.31
CA THR A 27 -0.15 -2.63 -10.79
C THR A 27 -0.85 -1.63 -9.89
N VAL A 28 -1.48 -0.65 -10.50
CA VAL A 28 -2.35 0.30 -9.83
C VAL A 28 -3.77 0.09 -10.33
N TYR A 29 -4.66 -0.23 -9.41
CA TYR A 29 -6.09 -0.40 -9.65
C TYR A 29 -6.84 0.84 -9.20
N VAL A 30 -7.77 1.31 -10.04
CA VAL A 30 -8.75 2.33 -9.68
C VAL A 30 -10.14 1.74 -9.83
N ILE A 31 -11.01 2.01 -8.87
CA ILE A 31 -12.42 1.65 -8.97
C ILE A 31 -13.11 2.76 -9.75
N SER A 32 -13.30 2.55 -11.04
CA SER A 32 -13.95 3.49 -11.96
C SER A 32 -14.60 2.73 -13.11
N ASN A 33 -15.62 3.34 -13.70
CA ASN A 33 -16.26 2.86 -14.93
C ASN A 33 -15.69 3.53 -16.19
N LYS A 34 -14.68 4.42 -16.02
CA LYS A 34 -14.02 5.05 -17.17
C LYS A 34 -12.98 4.11 -17.76
N ASP A 35 -12.89 4.09 -19.07
CA ASP A 35 -11.80 3.44 -19.75
C ASP A 35 -10.50 4.16 -19.40
N LEU A 36 -9.45 3.36 -19.19
CA LEU A 36 -8.12 3.90 -18.95
C LEU A 36 -7.61 4.58 -20.22
N VAL A 37 -7.11 5.80 -20.06
CA VAL A 37 -6.38 6.47 -21.13
C VAL A 37 -4.98 5.82 -21.20
N ASP A 38 -4.65 5.20 -22.32
CA ASP A 38 -3.28 4.76 -22.63
C ASP A 38 -2.36 6.00 -22.61
N GLY A 39 -1.43 6.04 -21.69
CA GLY A 39 -0.57 7.22 -21.53
C GLY A 39 0.56 7.09 -20.51
N GLN A 40 0.92 5.87 -20.13
CA GLN A 40 2.01 5.70 -19.17
C GLN A 40 3.27 5.20 -19.90
N ASP A 41 4.29 6.04 -19.92
CA ASP A 41 5.57 5.78 -20.61
C ASP A 41 6.45 4.74 -19.88
N ASP A 42 6.11 4.34 -18.64
CA ASP A 42 6.90 3.39 -17.87
C ASP A 42 6.31 1.97 -17.92
N PRO A 43 6.94 1.05 -18.69
CA PRO A 43 6.43 -0.30 -18.90
C PRO A 43 6.43 -1.18 -17.65
N ARG A 44 7.03 -0.72 -16.55
CA ARG A 44 6.99 -1.42 -15.26
C ARG A 44 5.62 -1.35 -14.60
N TRP A 45 4.79 -0.37 -14.97
CA TRP A 45 3.50 -0.12 -14.33
C TRP A 45 2.33 -0.51 -15.22
N GLN A 46 1.43 -1.30 -14.67
CA GLN A 46 0.13 -1.58 -15.27
C GLN A 46 -0.96 -0.77 -14.54
N PHE A 47 -1.86 -0.22 -15.32
CA PHE A 47 -3.02 0.52 -14.81
C PHE A 47 -4.28 -0.24 -15.17
N LYS A 48 -5.14 -0.46 -14.17
CA LYS A 48 -6.38 -1.20 -14.35
C LYS A 48 -7.54 -0.42 -13.73
N SER A 49 -8.64 -0.30 -14.47
CA SER A 49 -9.91 0.20 -13.98
C SER A 49 -10.91 -0.96 -13.97
N ASN A 50 -11.49 -1.23 -12.83
CA ASN A 50 -12.42 -2.34 -12.66
C ASN A 50 -13.38 -2.09 -11.49
N SER A 51 -14.41 -2.93 -11.36
CA SER A 51 -15.24 -2.97 -10.17
C SER A 51 -14.44 -3.44 -8.95
N GLU A 52 -14.88 -3.04 -7.77
CA GLU A 52 -14.23 -3.42 -6.51
C GLU A 52 -14.12 -4.94 -6.35
N VAL A 53 -15.14 -5.70 -6.75
CA VAL A 53 -15.13 -7.18 -6.67
C VAL A 53 -13.98 -7.75 -7.48
N VAL A 54 -13.83 -7.33 -8.74
CA VAL A 54 -12.76 -7.82 -9.63
C VAL A 54 -11.38 -7.45 -9.09
N VAL A 55 -11.21 -6.22 -8.61
CA VAL A 55 -9.93 -5.78 -8.02
C VAL A 55 -9.56 -6.61 -6.79
N LEU A 56 -10.52 -6.88 -5.92
CA LEU A 56 -10.29 -7.71 -4.74
C LEU A 56 -9.96 -9.17 -5.11
N GLU A 57 -10.64 -9.74 -6.10
CA GLU A 57 -10.35 -11.10 -6.60
C GLU A 57 -8.95 -11.18 -7.21
N GLU A 58 -8.57 -10.25 -8.07
CA GLU A 58 -7.22 -10.19 -8.67
C GLU A 58 -6.13 -10.00 -7.60
N PHE A 59 -6.37 -9.12 -6.63
CA PHE A 59 -5.45 -8.91 -5.51
C PHE A 59 -5.22 -10.20 -4.73
N TRP A 60 -6.29 -10.87 -4.29
CA TRP A 60 -6.16 -12.11 -3.50
C TRP A 60 -5.57 -13.27 -4.31
N LEU A 61 -5.81 -13.32 -5.61
CA LEU A 61 -5.17 -14.31 -6.49
C LEU A 61 -3.67 -14.04 -6.58
N GLY A 62 -3.27 -12.79 -6.83
CA GLY A 62 -1.86 -12.39 -6.94
C GLY A 62 -1.08 -12.61 -5.66
N THR A 63 -1.68 -12.36 -4.49
CA THR A 63 -0.98 -12.47 -3.20
C THR A 63 -0.50 -13.88 -2.86
N GLN A 64 -1.08 -14.93 -3.46
CA GLN A 64 -0.70 -16.32 -3.18
C GLN A 64 0.75 -16.67 -3.57
N SER A 65 1.38 -15.85 -4.40
CA SER A 65 2.73 -16.07 -4.91
C SER A 65 3.83 -15.42 -4.07
N TYR A 66 3.48 -14.74 -2.97
CA TYR A 66 4.44 -13.96 -2.20
C TYR A 66 4.57 -14.43 -0.76
N ASP A 67 5.82 -14.45 -0.29
CA ASP A 67 6.19 -14.81 1.08
C ASP A 67 6.36 -13.60 2.00
N VAL A 68 6.53 -12.40 1.45
CA VAL A 68 6.71 -11.16 2.22
C VAL A 68 5.83 -10.06 1.66
N PHE A 69 5.01 -9.48 2.52
CA PHE A 69 4.20 -8.30 2.25
C PHE A 69 4.77 -7.12 3.02
N VAL A 70 5.00 -6.03 2.31
CA VAL A 70 5.58 -4.82 2.89
C VAL A 70 4.62 -3.65 2.72
N GLY A 71 4.47 -2.85 3.75
CA GLY A 71 3.70 -1.63 3.67
C GLY A 71 4.08 -0.64 4.76
N PHE A 72 3.47 0.54 4.74
CA PHE A 72 3.69 1.57 5.75
C PHE A 72 2.38 1.92 6.45
N GLY A 73 2.24 1.52 7.71
CA GLY A 73 1.01 1.70 8.50
C GLY A 73 -0.14 0.79 8.07
N THR A 74 0.12 -0.19 7.22
CA THR A 74 -0.88 -1.08 6.62
C THR A 74 -1.61 -1.95 7.63
N ARG A 75 -0.97 -2.26 8.74
CA ARG A 75 -1.59 -2.98 9.87
C ARG A 75 -2.72 -2.21 10.53
N ARG A 76 -2.63 -0.87 10.51
CA ARG A 76 -3.62 0.00 11.16
C ARG A 76 -4.84 0.26 10.30
N PHE A 77 -4.67 0.29 8.97
CA PHE A 77 -5.74 0.64 8.06
C PHE A 77 -5.85 -0.32 6.86
N ASP A 78 -4.86 -0.39 5.97
CA ASP A 78 -5.01 -1.02 4.65
C ASP A 78 -5.39 -2.51 4.75
N VAL A 79 -4.73 -3.30 5.61
CA VAL A 79 -5.04 -4.74 5.76
C VAL A 79 -6.42 -4.97 6.39
N PRO A 80 -6.79 -4.36 7.52
CA PRO A 80 -8.16 -4.45 8.03
C PRO A 80 -9.20 -3.98 7.03
N PHE A 81 -8.94 -2.90 6.31
CA PHE A 81 -9.82 -2.36 5.29
C PHE A 81 -10.06 -3.37 4.17
N LEU A 82 -9.00 -3.90 3.55
CA LEU A 82 -9.10 -4.91 2.49
C LEU A 82 -9.84 -6.17 2.96
N MET A 83 -9.59 -6.62 4.20
CA MET A 83 -10.30 -7.77 4.76
C MET A 83 -11.82 -7.50 4.89
N HIS A 84 -12.20 -6.34 5.43
CA HIS A 84 -13.61 -5.99 5.59
C HIS A 84 -14.31 -5.74 4.24
N ARG A 85 -13.63 -5.07 3.30
CA ARG A 85 -14.17 -4.86 1.94
C ARG A 85 -14.39 -6.19 1.22
N SER A 86 -13.43 -7.12 1.36
CA SER A 86 -13.56 -8.46 0.78
C SER A 86 -14.78 -9.21 1.32
N ILE A 87 -14.99 -9.18 2.64
CA ILE A 87 -16.16 -9.80 3.27
C ILE A 87 -17.46 -9.14 2.76
N ALA A 88 -17.51 -7.81 2.74
CA ALA A 88 -18.69 -7.05 2.28
C ALA A 88 -19.01 -7.31 0.80
N SER A 89 -17.99 -7.55 -0.03
CA SER A 89 -18.10 -7.86 -1.45
C SER A 89 -18.24 -9.36 -1.74
N SER A 90 -18.39 -10.21 -0.71
CA SER A 90 -18.45 -11.68 -0.83
C SER A 90 -17.22 -12.30 -1.51
N VAL A 91 -16.08 -11.62 -1.48
CA VAL A 91 -14.79 -12.11 -1.97
C VAL A 91 -14.04 -12.78 -0.83
N ARG A 92 -13.61 -14.03 -1.02
CA ARG A 92 -12.89 -14.76 0.02
C ARG A 92 -11.39 -14.42 -0.03
N PRO A 93 -10.80 -13.83 1.03
CA PRO A 93 -9.36 -13.66 1.12
C PRO A 93 -8.62 -15.00 1.00
N SER A 94 -7.61 -15.07 0.14
CA SER A 94 -6.81 -16.28 -0.07
C SER A 94 -5.89 -16.60 1.10
N MET A 95 -5.56 -15.58 1.90
CA MET A 95 -4.67 -15.71 3.05
C MET A 95 -4.99 -14.69 4.13
N ARG A 96 -4.42 -14.89 5.31
CA ARG A 96 -4.53 -13.97 6.43
C ARG A 96 -3.30 -13.05 6.46
N LEU A 97 -3.45 -11.81 5.97
CA LEU A 97 -2.37 -10.81 6.00
C LEU A 97 -2.18 -10.18 7.39
N MET A 98 -3.21 -10.19 8.25
CA MET A 98 -3.07 -9.69 9.61
C MET A 98 -2.29 -10.69 10.47
N LYS A 99 -0.99 -10.49 10.56
CA LYS A 99 -0.04 -11.29 11.33
C LYS A 99 0.27 -10.66 12.69
N GLN A 100 1.03 -11.35 13.51
CA GLN A 100 1.56 -10.80 14.76
C GLN A 100 2.43 -9.57 14.48
N LYS A 101 2.41 -8.58 15.39
CA LYS A 101 3.13 -7.33 15.20
C LYS A 101 4.65 -7.53 15.11
N VAL A 102 5.19 -8.37 15.98
CA VAL A 102 6.63 -8.64 16.06
C VAL A 102 7.03 -9.70 15.02
N LEU A 103 7.95 -9.34 14.11
CA LEU A 103 8.35 -10.18 12.99
C LEU A 103 8.90 -11.55 13.40
N SER A 104 9.67 -11.62 14.50
CA SER A 104 10.22 -12.89 15.00
C SER A 104 9.17 -13.89 15.51
N ARG A 105 7.92 -13.46 15.63
CA ARG A 105 6.77 -14.28 16.02
C ARG A 105 5.83 -14.58 14.85
N GLN A 106 6.18 -14.13 13.66
CA GLN A 106 5.41 -14.43 12.45
C GLN A 106 5.92 -15.69 11.79
N GLU A 107 5.03 -16.31 11.03
CA GLU A 107 5.31 -17.38 10.06
C GLU A 107 4.97 -16.88 8.66
N LEU A 108 5.46 -17.56 7.63
CA LEU A 108 5.15 -17.21 6.24
C LEU A 108 3.64 -17.19 5.97
N PRO A 109 3.19 -16.28 5.15
CA PRO A 109 3.89 -15.12 4.62
C PRO A 109 4.11 -14.06 5.71
N TYR A 110 5.24 -13.35 5.67
CA TYR A 110 5.51 -12.25 6.59
C TYR A 110 4.76 -10.98 6.20
N HIS A 111 4.33 -10.20 7.20
CA HIS A 111 3.81 -8.85 7.02
C HIS A 111 4.71 -7.85 7.73
N VAL A 112 5.55 -7.18 6.96
CA VAL A 112 6.46 -6.12 7.42
C VAL A 112 5.73 -4.78 7.34
N ASP A 113 5.31 -4.25 8.48
CA ASP A 113 4.78 -2.89 8.55
C ASP A 113 5.92 -1.93 8.92
N LEU A 114 6.40 -1.17 7.95
CA LEU A 114 7.53 -0.26 8.13
C LEU A 114 7.25 0.84 9.15
N LEU A 115 6.00 1.23 9.38
CA LEU A 115 5.69 2.16 10.46
C LEU A 115 5.98 1.54 11.83
N ASP A 116 5.64 0.25 12.02
CA ASP A 116 5.95 -0.45 13.27
C ASP A 116 7.47 -0.58 13.43
N GLU A 117 8.19 -0.97 12.38
CA GLU A 117 9.64 -1.17 12.41
C GLU A 117 10.41 0.14 12.68
N TYR A 118 10.15 1.19 11.91
CA TYR A 118 10.82 2.49 12.07
C TYR A 118 10.42 3.25 13.34
N SER A 119 9.23 2.98 13.89
CA SER A 119 8.83 3.54 15.18
C SER A 119 9.30 2.71 16.38
N PHE A 120 10.04 1.63 16.11
CA PHE A 120 10.42 0.65 17.13
C PHE A 120 9.19 0.17 17.91
N TYR A 121 8.17 -0.25 17.16
CA TYR A 121 6.88 -0.73 17.69
C TYR A 121 6.13 0.30 18.55
N GLY A 122 6.29 1.59 18.22
CA GLY A 122 5.63 2.69 18.89
C GLY A 122 6.39 3.23 20.11
N GLN A 123 7.68 2.90 20.26
CA GLN A 123 8.51 3.47 21.33
C GLN A 123 8.88 4.95 21.08
N MET A 124 8.76 5.43 19.86
CA MET A 124 8.97 6.84 19.57
C MET A 124 7.79 7.68 20.04
N SER A 125 8.09 8.82 20.67
CA SER A 125 7.09 9.73 21.26
C SER A 125 6.26 10.49 20.21
N ARG A 126 6.68 10.54 18.96
CA ARG A 126 5.98 11.20 17.87
C ARG A 126 5.57 10.21 16.79
N SER A 127 4.40 10.44 16.20
CA SER A 127 3.96 9.69 15.04
C SER A 127 4.89 9.94 13.85
N LEU A 128 5.38 8.87 13.25
CA LEU A 128 6.12 8.91 11.99
C LEU A 128 5.14 8.96 10.83
N SER A 129 5.51 9.70 9.78
CA SER A 129 4.82 9.63 8.49
C SER A 129 5.78 9.15 7.41
N LEU A 130 5.21 8.57 6.34
CA LEU A 130 5.97 8.13 5.17
C LEU A 130 6.79 9.28 4.58
N ILE A 131 6.18 10.47 4.45
CA ILE A 131 6.84 11.67 3.94
C ILE A 131 7.99 12.12 4.86
N ALA A 132 7.82 12.06 6.18
CA ALA A 132 8.87 12.46 7.11
C ALA A 132 10.12 11.56 6.98
N LEU A 133 9.92 10.24 6.88
CA LEU A 133 11.03 9.30 6.65
C LEU A 133 11.67 9.48 5.26
N ALA A 134 10.84 9.67 4.23
CA ALA A 134 11.35 9.92 2.89
C ALA A 134 12.23 11.19 2.83
N LYS A 135 11.81 12.27 3.50
CA LYS A 135 12.63 13.49 3.64
C LYS A 135 13.92 13.23 4.42
N LEU A 136 13.85 12.50 5.54
CA LEU A 136 15.01 12.16 6.34
C LEU A 136 16.07 11.39 5.53
N TYR A 137 15.62 10.45 4.70
CA TYR A 137 16.50 9.65 3.85
C TYR A 137 16.71 10.21 2.44
N GLN A 138 16.26 11.47 2.18
CA GLN A 138 16.48 12.22 0.93
C GLN A 138 15.95 11.48 -0.32
N LEU A 139 14.77 10.87 -0.20
CA LEU A 139 14.09 10.22 -1.32
C LEU A 139 13.34 11.27 -2.14
N SER A 140 13.58 11.29 -3.46
CA SER A 140 13.05 12.32 -4.38
C SER A 140 11.60 12.09 -4.81
N GLU A 141 11.09 10.87 -4.71
CA GLU A 141 9.77 10.47 -5.20
C GLU A 141 8.60 11.10 -4.43
N ILE A 142 8.89 11.79 -3.33
CA ILE A 142 7.88 12.47 -2.51
C ILE A 142 7.15 13.60 -3.23
N ASP A 143 7.73 14.16 -4.30
CA ASP A 143 7.16 15.31 -5.00
C ASP A 143 5.80 15.00 -5.65
N ASN A 144 5.54 13.74 -5.98
CA ASN A 144 4.27 13.26 -6.51
C ASN A 144 3.31 12.71 -5.44
N MET A 145 3.68 12.78 -4.16
CA MET A 145 2.82 12.30 -3.08
C MET A 145 1.83 13.40 -2.67
N LEU A 146 0.56 13.12 -2.85
CA LEU A 146 -0.54 13.99 -2.47
C LEU A 146 -0.90 13.82 -0.99
N THR A 147 -1.47 14.85 -0.38
CA THR A 147 -2.11 14.74 0.93
C THR A 147 -3.42 13.97 0.82
N TYR A 148 -3.93 13.49 1.94
CA TYR A 148 -5.18 12.72 1.97
C TYR A 148 -6.35 13.48 1.33
N ASP A 149 -6.53 14.76 1.66
CA ASP A 149 -7.63 15.58 1.15
C ASP A 149 -7.56 15.72 -0.38
N VAL A 150 -6.35 15.92 -0.93
CA VAL A 150 -6.13 16.01 -2.38
C VAL A 150 -6.37 14.66 -3.07
N VAL A 151 -6.01 13.53 -2.42
CA VAL A 151 -6.34 12.20 -2.97
C VAL A 151 -7.85 11.96 -2.98
N ALA A 152 -8.57 12.40 -1.95
CA ALA A 152 -10.02 12.27 -1.89
C ALA A 152 -10.70 13.11 -2.98
N GLU A 153 -10.27 14.36 -3.16
CA GLU A 153 -10.75 15.25 -4.23
C GLU A 153 -10.47 14.66 -5.62
N ALA A 154 -9.24 14.21 -5.88
CA ALA A 154 -8.87 13.57 -7.14
C ALA A 154 -9.70 12.29 -7.42
N ALA A 155 -10.07 11.54 -6.37
CA ALA A 155 -10.92 10.37 -6.51
C ALA A 155 -12.39 10.74 -6.83
N GLU A 156 -12.91 11.81 -6.23
CA GLU A 156 -14.26 12.31 -6.52
C GLU A 156 -14.37 12.93 -7.93
N GLU A 157 -13.31 13.61 -8.38
CA GLU A 157 -13.20 14.20 -9.73
C GLU A 157 -12.81 13.18 -10.80
N GLU A 158 -12.46 11.96 -10.38
CA GLU A 158 -11.92 10.89 -11.25
C GLU A 158 -10.67 11.37 -12.03
N ASP A 159 -9.79 12.12 -11.36
CA ASP A 159 -8.46 12.48 -11.88
C ASP A 159 -7.51 11.27 -11.76
N LEU A 160 -7.64 10.36 -12.72
CA LEU A 160 -6.90 9.10 -12.72
C LEU A 160 -5.39 9.32 -12.81
N GLU A 161 -4.95 10.35 -13.51
CA GLU A 161 -3.52 10.63 -13.68
C GLU A 161 -2.86 11.00 -12.35
N SER A 162 -3.46 11.89 -11.58
CA SER A 162 -2.98 12.28 -10.24
C SER A 162 -3.00 11.11 -9.26
N LEU A 163 -4.05 10.28 -9.30
CA LEU A 163 -4.16 9.09 -8.47
C LEU A 163 -3.06 8.07 -8.79
N TYR A 164 -2.75 7.84 -10.06
CA TYR A 164 -1.68 6.93 -10.46
C TYR A 164 -0.30 7.43 -10.04
N LYS A 165 0.01 8.70 -10.32
CA LYS A 165 1.29 9.32 -9.91
C LYS A 165 1.49 9.23 -8.41
N HIS A 166 0.44 9.55 -7.64
CA HIS A 166 0.47 9.42 -6.18
C HIS A 166 0.75 7.99 -5.73
N MET A 167 0.03 7.01 -6.28
CA MET A 167 0.19 5.61 -5.87
C MET A 167 1.57 5.06 -6.22
N ILE A 168 2.08 5.35 -7.43
CA ILE A 168 3.43 4.97 -7.84
C ILE A 168 4.46 5.58 -6.90
N ALA A 169 4.36 6.87 -6.59
CA ALA A 169 5.26 7.54 -5.66
C ALA A 169 5.23 6.90 -4.26
N LYS A 170 4.04 6.63 -3.73
CA LYS A 170 3.85 5.96 -2.44
C LYS A 170 4.49 4.57 -2.41
N LEU A 171 4.26 3.76 -3.45
CA LEU A 171 4.82 2.41 -3.56
C LEU A 171 6.35 2.45 -3.70
N THR A 172 6.88 3.34 -4.54
CA THR A 172 8.33 3.48 -4.76
C THR A 172 9.05 3.95 -3.49
N VAL A 173 8.49 4.95 -2.79
CA VAL A 173 9.02 5.40 -1.49
C VAL A 173 9.00 4.27 -0.46
N THR A 174 7.91 3.50 -0.39
CA THR A 174 7.79 2.35 0.52
C THR A 174 8.84 1.28 0.19
N ALA A 175 9.04 0.98 -1.09
CA ALA A 175 10.06 0.04 -1.56
C ALA A 175 11.48 0.47 -1.18
N LYS A 176 11.82 1.73 -1.38
CA LYS A 176 13.13 2.29 -0.99
C LYS A 176 13.34 2.26 0.52
N LEU A 177 12.32 2.60 1.30
CA LEU A 177 12.37 2.48 2.76
C LEU A 177 12.55 1.03 3.21
N TYR A 178 11.89 0.08 2.53
CA TYR A 178 12.11 -1.34 2.81
C TYR A 178 13.56 -1.75 2.55
N GLY A 179 14.18 -1.30 1.45
CA GLY A 179 15.59 -1.55 1.16
C GLY A 179 16.52 -0.99 2.24
N ILE A 180 16.28 0.24 2.69
CA ILE A 180 17.04 0.86 3.80
C ILE A 180 16.86 0.06 5.10
N TRP A 181 15.63 -0.32 5.43
CA TRP A 181 15.33 -1.13 6.60
C TRP A 181 15.99 -2.51 6.51
N LYS A 182 15.86 -3.18 5.36
CA LYS A 182 16.45 -4.50 5.12
C LYS A 182 17.97 -4.52 5.36
N THR A 183 18.66 -3.46 4.94
CA THR A 183 20.11 -3.35 5.07
C THR A 183 20.56 -3.00 6.49
N ASN A 184 19.77 -2.21 7.24
CA ASN A 184 20.26 -1.57 8.46
C ASN A 184 19.58 -2.04 9.75
N LEU A 185 18.32 -2.49 9.67
CA LEU A 185 17.50 -2.74 10.86
C LEU A 185 16.85 -4.13 10.87
N ALA A 186 16.77 -4.79 9.72
CA ALA A 186 16.05 -6.05 9.60
C ALA A 186 16.68 -7.17 10.42
N PRO A 187 15.87 -8.07 11.01
CA PRO A 187 16.39 -9.28 11.61
C PRO A 187 17.05 -10.19 10.56
N PRO A 188 17.99 -11.09 10.97
CA PRO A 188 18.81 -11.88 10.03
C PRO A 188 18.05 -12.64 8.95
N GLN A 189 16.83 -13.11 9.23
CA GLN A 189 16.01 -13.83 8.25
C GLN A 189 15.56 -12.98 7.05
N PHE A 190 15.72 -11.66 7.09
CA PHE A 190 15.39 -10.73 5.99
C PHE A 190 16.63 -10.16 5.30
N MET A 191 17.85 -10.49 5.76
CA MET A 191 19.09 -9.93 5.22
C MET A 191 19.65 -10.67 3.99
N ASN A 192 19.04 -11.78 3.62
CA ASN A 192 19.46 -12.61 2.46
C ASN A 192 18.75 -12.21 1.17
#